data_78b9c78963fc0faf44688143cc6e6761
#
_entry.id   78b9c78963fc0faf44688143cc6e6761
#
_cell.length_a   1.000
_cell.length_b   1.000
_cell.length_c   1.000
_cell.angle_alpha   90.00
_cell.angle_beta   90.00
_cell.angle_gamma   90.00
#
_symmetry.space_group_name_H-M   'P 1'
#
loop_
_entity.id
_entity.type
_entity.pdbx_description
1 polymer ?
#
loop_
_entity_poly.entity_id
_entity_poly.type
_entity_poly.pdbx_seq_one_letter_code
_entity_poly.pdbx_strand_id
1 'polypeptide(L)'
;MAPPEDSAQPRLAAGCRWGGTEEARVILFPEGAIKLQGTGRQVLEQCDGKRTFGQIIQELQAQFTDADPAKIRADISQFLEQLRHKRIVDY
;
A
#
# COMPACT_ATOMS: atom_id res chain seq x y z
N MET A 1 13.44 -9.58 -5.08
CA MET A 1 12.12 -9.12 -5.51
C MET A 1 12.20 -7.67 -5.96
N ALA A 2 11.52 -7.31 -7.05
CA ALA A 2 11.62 -5.98 -7.61
C ALA A 2 10.62 -5.02 -6.97
N PRO A 3 11.00 -3.75 -6.73
CA PRO A 3 10.04 -2.74 -6.29
C PRO A 3 9.01 -2.44 -7.40
N PRO A 4 7.86 -1.88 -7.06
CA PRO A 4 6.88 -1.53 -8.09
C PRO A 4 7.42 -0.44 -9.01
N GLU A 5 7.11 -0.56 -10.30
CA GLU A 5 7.41 0.47 -11.28
C GLU A 5 6.37 1.59 -11.18
N ASP A 6 6.70 2.77 -11.69
CA ASP A 6 5.77 3.91 -11.62
C ASP A 6 4.45 3.62 -12.33
N SER A 7 4.47 2.81 -13.38
CA SER A 7 3.27 2.43 -14.12
C SER A 7 2.51 1.27 -13.52
N ALA A 8 3.04 0.60 -12.50
CA ALA A 8 2.35 -0.49 -11.84
C ALA A 8 1.07 0.03 -11.18
N GLN A 9 0.05 -0.81 -11.14
CA GLN A 9 -1.25 -0.48 -10.54
C GLN A 9 -1.52 -1.40 -9.35
N PRO A 10 -1.01 -1.05 -8.17
CA PRO A 10 -1.15 -1.91 -7.00
C PRO A 10 -2.60 -2.12 -6.60
N ARG A 11 -2.91 -3.35 -6.19
CA ARG A 11 -4.24 -3.74 -5.72
C ARG A 11 -4.11 -4.83 -4.66
N LEU A 12 -5.18 -5.08 -3.93
CA LEU A 12 -5.21 -6.22 -3.03
C LEU A 12 -5.14 -7.50 -3.85
N ALA A 13 -4.36 -8.45 -3.37
CA ALA A 13 -4.25 -9.76 -4.02
C ALA A 13 -5.57 -10.52 -3.93
N ALA A 14 -5.78 -11.50 -4.82
CA ALA A 14 -6.96 -12.35 -4.79
C ALA A 14 -7.05 -13.04 -3.43
N GLY A 15 -8.25 -13.06 -2.86
CA GLY A 15 -8.49 -13.64 -1.54
C GLY A 15 -8.25 -12.69 -0.38
N CYS A 16 -7.79 -11.47 -0.64
CA CYS A 16 -7.61 -10.45 0.38
C CYS A 16 -8.71 -9.40 0.29
N ARG A 17 -9.15 -8.90 1.44
CA ARG A 17 -10.21 -7.89 1.49
C ARG A 17 -10.08 -7.02 2.71
N TRP A 18 -10.67 -5.85 2.65
CA TRP A 18 -10.78 -4.97 3.79
C TRP A 18 -11.76 -5.54 4.82
N GLY A 19 -11.44 -5.36 6.09
CA GLY A 19 -12.30 -5.73 7.20
C GLY A 19 -12.12 -4.77 8.35
N GLY A 20 -12.73 -5.11 9.50
CA GLY A 20 -12.67 -4.29 10.71
C GLY A 20 -13.59 -3.08 10.64
N THR A 21 -13.32 -2.11 11.51
CA THR A 21 -14.10 -0.86 11.60
C THR A 21 -13.29 0.30 11.08
N GLU A 22 -13.93 1.47 10.92
CA GLU A 22 -13.22 2.70 10.53
C GLU A 22 -12.07 3.03 11.48
N GLU A 23 -12.22 2.70 12.75
CA GLU A 23 -11.21 3.00 13.78
C GLU A 23 -10.12 1.94 13.84
N ALA A 24 -10.41 0.73 13.37
CA ALA A 24 -9.49 -0.41 13.44
C ALA A 24 -9.57 -1.21 12.13
N ARG A 25 -9.05 -0.62 11.06
CA ARG A 25 -9.05 -1.27 9.74
C ARG A 25 -8.04 -2.40 9.70
N VAL A 26 -8.43 -3.47 9.04
CA VAL A 26 -7.56 -4.62 8.83
C VAL A 26 -7.67 -5.08 7.37
N ILE A 27 -6.66 -5.81 6.93
CA ILE A 27 -6.76 -6.59 5.69
C ILE A 27 -6.90 -8.04 6.10
N LEU A 28 -7.95 -8.69 5.61
CA LEU A 28 -8.17 -10.11 5.81
C LEU A 28 -7.55 -10.88 4.66
N PHE A 29 -6.79 -11.92 4.96
CA PHE A 29 -6.17 -12.77 3.96
C PHE A 29 -6.24 -14.22 4.45
N PRO A 30 -5.96 -15.22 3.56
CA PRO A 30 -6.21 -16.63 3.94
C PRO A 30 -5.52 -17.08 5.22
N GLU A 31 -4.33 -16.55 5.53
CA GLU A 31 -3.58 -16.96 6.71
C GLU A 31 -3.91 -16.14 7.97
N GLY A 32 -4.78 -15.11 7.86
CA GLY A 32 -5.11 -14.29 9.02
C GLY A 32 -5.55 -12.88 8.69
N ALA A 33 -5.15 -11.95 9.54
CA ALA A 33 -5.48 -10.53 9.37
C ALA A 33 -4.29 -9.67 9.79
N ILE A 34 -4.14 -8.53 9.12
CA ILE A 34 -3.11 -7.57 9.45
C ILE A 34 -3.77 -6.22 9.76
N LYS A 35 -3.41 -5.63 10.88
CA LYS A 35 -3.90 -4.31 11.26
C LYS A 35 -3.17 -3.23 10.47
N LEU A 36 -3.93 -2.24 10.03
CA LEU A 36 -3.39 -1.10 9.30
C LEU A 36 -3.69 0.18 10.03
N GLN A 37 -2.66 1.00 10.20
CA GLN A 37 -2.80 2.31 10.81
C GLN A 37 -1.77 3.27 10.20
N GLY A 38 -2.05 4.56 10.33
CA GLY A 38 -1.13 5.58 9.85
C GLY A 38 -0.90 5.52 8.34
N THR A 39 0.34 5.70 7.95
CA THR A 39 0.72 5.75 6.53
C THR A 39 0.42 4.45 5.79
N GLY A 40 0.61 3.31 6.45
CA GLY A 40 0.32 2.00 5.84
C GLY A 40 -1.14 1.88 5.40
N ARG A 41 -2.07 2.33 6.24
CA ARG A 41 -3.49 2.35 5.90
C ARG A 41 -3.74 3.27 4.70
N GLN A 42 -3.16 4.47 4.71
CA GLN A 42 -3.33 5.43 3.62
C GLN A 42 -2.82 4.87 2.29
N VAL A 43 -1.68 4.22 2.31
CA VAL A 43 -1.12 3.59 1.10
C VAL A 43 -2.07 2.54 0.55
N LEU A 44 -2.54 1.64 1.39
CA LEU A 44 -3.38 0.53 0.93
C LEU A 44 -4.77 0.99 0.52
N GLU A 45 -5.30 2.06 1.10
CA GLU A 45 -6.57 2.63 0.65
C GLU A 45 -6.48 3.15 -0.78
N GLN A 46 -5.30 3.51 -1.24
CA GLN A 46 -5.09 3.97 -2.62
C GLN A 46 -4.74 2.83 -3.58
N CYS A 47 -4.53 1.63 -3.08
CA CYS A 47 -4.22 0.46 -3.90
C CYS A 47 -5.51 -0.16 -4.45
N ASP A 48 -6.16 0.54 -5.36
CA ASP A 48 -7.45 0.17 -5.92
C ASP A 48 -7.35 -0.52 -7.29
N GLY A 49 -6.14 -0.76 -7.77
CA GLY A 49 -5.91 -1.35 -9.07
C GLY A 49 -6.08 -0.38 -10.24
N LYS A 50 -6.40 0.88 -9.95
CA LYS A 50 -6.61 1.92 -10.97
C LYS A 50 -5.52 2.98 -10.93
N ARG A 51 -5.12 3.40 -9.74
CA ARG A 51 -4.03 4.36 -9.58
C ARG A 51 -2.69 3.67 -9.81
N THR A 52 -1.79 4.38 -10.48
CA THR A 52 -0.42 3.87 -10.64
C THR A 52 0.37 4.12 -9.36
N PHE A 53 1.45 3.37 -9.20
CA PHE A 53 2.37 3.58 -8.09
C PHE A 53 2.89 5.02 -8.06
N GLY A 54 3.23 5.57 -9.24
CA GLY A 54 3.67 6.96 -9.34
C GLY A 54 2.63 7.94 -8.83
N GLN A 55 1.35 7.72 -9.15
CA GLN A 55 0.27 8.56 -8.66
C GLN A 55 0.11 8.47 -7.16
N ILE A 56 0.20 7.27 -6.60
CA ILE A 56 0.12 7.05 -5.16
C ILE A 56 1.25 7.79 -4.45
N ILE A 57 2.46 7.68 -4.99
CA ILE A 57 3.63 8.37 -4.42
C ILE A 57 3.44 9.88 -4.45
N GLN A 58 2.99 10.44 -5.58
CA GLN A 58 2.76 11.88 -5.70
C GLN A 58 1.74 12.38 -4.67
N GLU A 59 0.66 11.62 -4.49
CA GLU A 59 -0.39 11.97 -3.53
C GLU A 59 0.16 12.00 -2.10
N LEU A 60 0.95 11.00 -1.73
CA LEU A 60 1.51 10.92 -0.39
C LEU A 60 2.60 11.96 -0.16
N GLN A 61 3.40 12.26 -1.18
CA GLN A 61 4.40 13.33 -1.07
C GLN A 61 3.74 14.68 -0.88
N ALA A 62 2.58 14.89 -1.49
CA ALA A 62 1.81 16.13 -1.32
C ALA A 62 1.21 16.24 0.09
N GLN A 63 0.86 15.12 0.71
CA GLN A 63 0.32 15.11 2.07
C GLN A 63 1.41 15.28 3.13
N PHE A 64 2.58 14.71 2.91
CA PHE A 64 3.68 14.70 3.88
C PHE A 64 4.80 15.62 3.43
N THR A 65 4.50 16.91 3.37
CA THR A 65 5.44 17.92 2.86
C THR A 65 6.67 18.13 3.74
N ASP A 66 6.59 17.73 5.02
CA ASP A 66 7.71 17.86 5.95
C ASP A 66 8.74 16.73 5.81
N ALA A 67 8.38 15.65 5.10
CA ALA A 67 9.25 14.51 4.92
C ALA A 67 10.01 14.61 3.60
N ASP A 68 11.18 13.95 3.53
CA ASP A 68 11.96 13.86 2.31
C ASP A 68 11.18 13.03 1.27
N PRO A 69 10.86 13.59 0.09
CA PRO A 69 10.11 12.86 -0.94
C PRO A 69 10.78 11.56 -1.37
N ALA A 70 12.10 11.53 -1.45
CA ALA A 70 12.82 10.32 -1.83
C ALA A 70 12.68 9.23 -0.77
N LYS A 71 12.64 9.62 0.51
CA LYS A 71 12.45 8.67 1.60
C LYS A 71 11.03 8.12 1.62
N ILE A 72 10.03 8.96 1.36
CA ILE A 72 8.64 8.51 1.24
C ILE A 72 8.53 7.44 0.17
N ARG A 73 9.10 7.69 -1.02
CA ARG A 73 9.08 6.73 -2.11
C ARG A 73 9.75 5.43 -1.71
N ALA A 74 10.92 5.49 -1.10
CA ALA A 74 11.67 4.30 -0.70
C ALA A 74 10.89 3.48 0.34
N ASP A 75 10.32 4.13 1.33
CA ASP A 75 9.58 3.46 2.40
C ASP A 75 8.32 2.77 1.87
N ILE A 76 7.58 3.45 1.00
CA ILE A 76 6.35 2.90 0.43
C ILE A 76 6.67 1.76 -0.54
N SER A 77 7.71 1.92 -1.34
CA SER A 77 8.18 0.87 -2.24
C SER A 77 8.52 -0.41 -1.48
N GLN A 78 9.28 -0.28 -0.40
CA GLN A 78 9.65 -1.40 0.44
C GLN A 78 8.42 -2.04 1.11
N PHE A 79 7.49 -1.22 1.59
CA PHE A 79 6.26 -1.69 2.22
C PHE A 79 5.43 -2.53 1.24
N LEU A 80 5.23 -2.03 0.02
CA LEU A 80 4.47 -2.77 -0.98
C LEU A 80 5.18 -4.04 -1.43
N GLU A 81 6.52 -4.01 -1.53
CA GLU A 81 7.31 -5.19 -1.84
C GLU A 81 7.10 -6.30 -0.79
N GLN A 82 7.12 -5.92 0.48
CA GLN A 82 6.89 -6.87 1.58
C GLN A 82 5.49 -7.47 1.52
N LEU A 83 4.48 -6.63 1.25
CA LEU A 83 3.11 -7.10 1.15
C LEU A 83 2.89 -7.99 -0.07
N ARG A 84 3.58 -7.71 -1.17
CA ARG A 84 3.54 -8.57 -2.34
C ARG A 84 4.16 -9.93 -2.05
N HIS A 85 5.27 -9.93 -1.33
CA HIS A 85 5.92 -11.18 -0.91
C HIS A 85 4.98 -12.02 -0.05
N LYS A 86 4.17 -11.39 0.80
CA LYS A 86 3.18 -12.07 1.63
C LYS A 86 1.88 -12.38 0.89
N ARG A 87 1.79 -12.01 -0.38
CA ARG A 87 0.60 -12.20 -1.22
C ARG A 87 -0.62 -11.44 -0.73
N ILE A 88 -0.40 -10.28 -0.12
CA ILE A 88 -1.48 -9.40 0.34
C ILE A 88 -1.78 -8.34 -0.72
N VAL A 89 -0.76 -7.91 -1.45
CA VAL A 89 -0.87 -6.93 -2.52
C VAL A 89 -0.28 -7.54 -3.79
N ASP A 90 -0.83 -7.14 -4.94
CA ASP A 90 -0.31 -7.50 -6.25
C ASP A 90 -0.11 -6.24 -7.09
N TYR A 91 0.81 -6.32 -8.04
CA TYR A 91 1.05 -5.22 -8.98
C TYR A 91 1.84 -5.64 -10.22
#